data_742ee24a570266c33b93d62dc47ff220
#
_entry.id   742ee24a570266c33b93d62dc47ff220
#
_cell.length_a   1.000
_cell.length_b   1.000
_cell.length_c   1.000
_cell.angle_alpha   90.00
_cell.angle_beta   90.00
_cell.angle_gamma   90.00
#
_symmetry.space_group_name_H-M   'P 1'
#
loop_
_entity.id
_entity.type
_entity.pdbx_description
1 polymer ?
#
loop_
_entity_poly.entity_id
_entity_poly.type
_entity_poly.pdbx_seq_one_letter_code
_entity_poly.pdbx_strand_id
1 'polypeptide(L)'
;MTDIKKFQEVIGYHFHDEKLLRQALTHSSFANEKHLKKHSDNERLEFLGDAVLEIISSEFLYKEYPDKPEGELTKLRASIVCEPTLALCTKDIALGEYLLLGKGEDQTGGRGRKSILSDALEAVIGAIYLDGGFANAKEFIHKYILTDIEHKQLFYDSKTILQEVVQGEHEQLTYVLTDESGPDHNKSFTVRACIGERVIGSGTGHTKKAAEQEAAYPVSYTHLRAHETAAN
;
A
#
# COMPACT_ATOMS: atom_id res chain seq x y z
N MET A 1 19.60 -3.50 -15.81
CA MET A 1 18.75 -2.56 -16.57
C MET A 1 17.31 -3.02 -16.35
N THR A 2 16.44 -2.17 -15.84
CA THR A 2 15.04 -2.55 -15.56
C THR A 2 14.37 -2.98 -16.86
N ASP A 3 13.79 -4.18 -16.84
CA ASP A 3 13.10 -4.73 -18.01
C ASP A 3 11.67 -4.20 -18.09
N ILE A 4 11.54 -3.02 -18.71
CA ILE A 4 10.24 -2.33 -18.88
C ILE A 4 9.27 -3.18 -19.69
N LYS A 5 9.75 -3.97 -20.67
CA LYS A 5 8.88 -4.82 -21.48
C LYS A 5 8.26 -5.93 -20.64
N LYS A 6 9.09 -6.60 -19.83
CA LYS A 6 8.59 -7.61 -18.89
C LYS A 6 7.57 -7.05 -17.90
N PHE A 7 7.77 -5.82 -17.42
CA PHE A 7 6.80 -5.21 -16.51
C PHE A 7 5.45 -4.92 -17.19
N GLN A 8 5.45 -4.50 -18.45
CA GLN A 8 4.22 -4.33 -19.24
C GLN A 8 3.42 -5.64 -19.36
N GLU A 9 4.12 -6.78 -19.58
CA GLU A 9 3.47 -8.11 -19.57
C GLU A 9 2.87 -8.44 -18.22
N VAL A 10 3.57 -8.14 -17.11
CA VAL A 10 3.10 -8.41 -15.75
C VAL A 10 1.83 -7.64 -15.45
N ILE A 11 1.79 -6.34 -15.78
CA ILE A 11 0.63 -5.49 -15.51
C ILE A 11 -0.50 -5.68 -16.54
N GLY A 12 -0.21 -6.31 -17.69
CA GLY A 12 -1.16 -6.51 -18.78
C GLY A 12 -1.54 -5.23 -19.52
N TYR A 13 -0.66 -4.22 -19.51
CA TYR A 13 -0.85 -2.97 -20.22
C TYR A 13 0.40 -2.59 -21.02
N HIS A 14 0.25 -2.37 -22.33
CA HIS A 14 1.33 -1.98 -23.24
C HIS A 14 1.24 -0.50 -23.56
N PHE A 15 2.27 0.25 -23.15
CA PHE A 15 2.35 1.69 -23.37
C PHE A 15 2.62 2.05 -24.82
N HIS A 16 1.92 3.06 -25.34
CA HIS A 16 2.23 3.70 -26.61
C HIS A 16 3.49 4.58 -26.48
N ASP A 17 3.65 5.27 -25.32
CA ASP A 17 4.88 5.98 -24.94
C ASP A 17 5.53 5.34 -23.70
N GLU A 18 6.49 4.44 -23.93
CA GLU A 18 7.26 3.79 -22.85
C GLU A 18 8.02 4.77 -21.95
N LYS A 19 8.18 6.04 -22.37
CA LYS A 19 8.81 7.06 -21.51
C LYS A 19 7.97 7.37 -20.28
N LEU A 20 6.64 7.33 -20.40
CA LEU A 20 5.74 7.52 -19.27
C LEU A 20 5.93 6.43 -18.22
N LEU A 21 5.99 5.16 -18.64
CA LEU A 21 6.26 4.05 -17.73
C LEU A 21 7.65 4.18 -17.09
N ARG A 22 8.67 4.49 -17.90
CA ARG A 22 10.02 4.69 -17.37
C ARG A 22 10.06 5.81 -16.33
N GLN A 23 9.36 6.91 -16.56
CA GLN A 23 9.24 8.01 -15.61
C GLN A 23 8.53 7.56 -14.33
N ALA A 24 7.41 6.83 -14.43
CA ALA A 24 6.69 6.29 -13.28
C ALA A 24 7.55 5.38 -12.39
N LEU A 25 8.47 4.64 -12.99
CA LEU A 25 9.41 3.76 -12.28
C LEU A 25 10.69 4.48 -11.79
N THR A 26 10.85 5.77 -12.07
CA THR A 26 12.04 6.55 -11.72
C THR A 26 11.82 7.31 -10.42
N HIS A 27 12.41 6.83 -9.33
CA HIS A 27 12.40 7.53 -8.04
C HIS A 27 13.34 8.76 -8.08
N SER A 28 13.03 9.77 -7.27
CA SER A 28 13.80 11.03 -7.20
C SER A 28 15.29 10.80 -6.85
N SER A 29 15.62 9.81 -6.03
CA SER A 29 17.02 9.45 -5.73
C SER A 29 17.82 9.04 -6.97
N PHE A 30 17.20 8.30 -7.90
CA PHE A 30 17.83 7.92 -9.16
C PHE A 30 17.98 9.11 -10.10
N ALA A 31 16.94 9.94 -10.22
CA ALA A 31 16.98 11.14 -11.04
C ALA A 31 18.10 12.09 -10.59
N ASN A 32 18.26 12.28 -9.28
CA ASN A 32 19.30 13.09 -8.69
C ASN A 32 20.70 12.48 -8.91
N GLU A 33 20.91 11.18 -8.65
CA GLU A 33 22.19 10.52 -8.87
C GLU A 33 22.65 10.57 -10.34
N LYS A 34 21.70 10.44 -11.25
CA LYS A 34 21.97 10.46 -12.71
C LYS A 34 21.93 11.86 -13.32
N HIS A 35 21.72 12.90 -12.52
CA HIS A 35 21.60 14.29 -12.99
C HIS A 35 20.61 14.43 -14.15
N LEU A 36 19.45 13.75 -14.03
CA LEU A 36 18.41 13.81 -15.03
C LEU A 36 17.79 15.22 -15.08
N LYS A 37 17.04 15.50 -16.14
CA LYS A 37 16.32 16.77 -16.27
C LYS A 37 15.33 16.92 -15.11
N LYS A 38 15.06 18.17 -14.73
CA LYS A 38 14.04 18.51 -13.73
C LYS A 38 12.71 17.82 -14.06
N HIS A 39 12.06 17.24 -13.04
CA HIS A 39 10.79 16.51 -13.17
C HIS A 39 10.86 15.26 -14.06
N SER A 40 12.00 14.58 -14.11
CA SER A 40 12.14 13.27 -14.75
C SER A 40 11.88 12.09 -13.79
N ASP A 41 11.62 12.39 -12.51
CA ASP A 41 11.15 11.47 -11.49
C ASP A 41 9.65 11.22 -11.59
N ASN A 42 9.14 10.40 -10.70
CA ASN A 42 7.74 9.97 -10.67
C ASN A 42 6.80 10.90 -9.90
N GLU A 43 7.29 11.87 -9.13
CA GLU A 43 6.47 12.69 -8.20
C GLU A 43 5.26 13.37 -8.88
N ARG A 44 5.41 13.85 -10.12
CA ARG A 44 4.29 14.46 -10.85
C ARG A 44 3.27 13.46 -11.37
N LEU A 45 3.70 12.26 -11.70
CA LEU A 45 2.82 11.17 -12.11
C LEU A 45 2.08 10.60 -10.91
N GLU A 46 2.75 10.48 -9.76
CA GLU A 46 2.15 10.15 -8.47
C GLU A 46 1.01 11.10 -8.13
N PHE A 47 1.26 12.43 -8.12
CA PHE A 47 0.23 13.43 -7.88
C PHE A 47 -1.01 13.27 -8.77
N LEU A 48 -0.81 12.95 -10.05
CA LEU A 48 -1.91 12.73 -10.99
C LEU A 48 -2.61 11.38 -10.72
N GLY A 49 -1.81 10.35 -10.45
CA GLY A 49 -2.30 9.00 -10.21
C GLY A 49 -3.15 8.88 -8.95
N ASP A 50 -2.74 9.56 -7.87
CA ASP A 50 -3.54 9.70 -6.64
C ASP A 50 -4.95 10.23 -6.96
N ALA A 51 -5.06 11.34 -7.68
CA ALA A 51 -6.35 11.91 -8.07
C ALA A 51 -7.21 10.94 -8.92
N VAL A 52 -6.58 10.19 -9.83
CA VAL A 52 -7.27 9.18 -10.66
C VAL A 52 -7.72 7.99 -9.81
N LEU A 53 -6.88 7.53 -8.89
CA LEU A 53 -7.19 6.45 -7.95
C LEU A 53 -8.37 6.83 -7.05
N GLU A 54 -8.34 8.03 -6.49
CA GLU A 54 -9.40 8.56 -5.62
C GLU A 54 -10.76 8.60 -6.32
N ILE A 55 -10.85 9.10 -7.55
CA ILE A 55 -12.13 9.18 -8.28
C ILE A 55 -12.66 7.80 -8.66
N ILE A 56 -11.78 6.89 -9.11
CA ILE A 56 -12.19 5.54 -9.52
C ILE A 56 -12.62 4.71 -8.31
N SER A 57 -11.89 4.80 -7.20
CA SER A 57 -12.26 4.13 -5.95
C SER A 57 -13.58 4.65 -5.40
N SER A 58 -13.80 5.96 -5.47
CA SER A 58 -15.07 6.58 -5.05
C SER A 58 -16.25 6.11 -5.90
N GLU A 59 -16.09 6.09 -7.22
CA GLU A 59 -17.12 5.59 -8.15
C GLU A 59 -17.46 4.13 -7.87
N PHE A 60 -16.45 3.29 -7.65
CA PHE A 60 -16.60 1.88 -7.32
C PHE A 60 -17.40 1.71 -6.03
N LEU A 61 -16.96 2.33 -4.93
CA LEU A 61 -17.60 2.21 -3.62
C LEU A 61 -19.04 2.73 -3.63
N TYR A 62 -19.31 3.83 -4.32
CA TYR A 62 -20.66 4.36 -4.48
C TYR A 62 -21.62 3.36 -5.14
N LYS A 63 -21.12 2.59 -6.11
CA LYS A 63 -21.93 1.60 -6.85
C LYS A 63 -22.10 0.28 -6.10
N GLU A 64 -21.02 -0.21 -5.49
CA GLU A 64 -21.01 -1.52 -4.81
C GLU A 64 -21.67 -1.50 -3.43
N TYR A 65 -21.68 -0.33 -2.76
CA TYR A 65 -22.22 -0.19 -1.41
C TYR A 65 -23.31 0.89 -1.33
N PRO A 66 -24.46 0.71 -2.04
CA PRO A 66 -25.51 1.75 -2.14
C PRO A 66 -26.17 2.08 -0.81
N ASP A 67 -26.15 1.18 0.16
CA ASP A 67 -26.77 1.36 1.48
C ASP A 67 -25.85 2.00 2.52
N LYS A 68 -24.55 2.19 2.19
CA LYS A 68 -23.60 2.78 3.13
C LYS A 68 -23.66 4.30 3.12
N PRO A 69 -23.72 4.94 4.33
CA PRO A 69 -23.63 6.40 4.44
C PRO A 69 -22.25 6.91 4.02
N GLU A 70 -22.17 8.18 3.66
CA GLU A 70 -20.95 8.86 3.19
C GLU A 70 -19.75 8.63 4.12
N GLY A 71 -19.92 8.74 5.45
CA GLY A 71 -18.84 8.55 6.41
C GLY A 71 -18.23 7.13 6.39
N GLU A 72 -19.03 6.09 6.10
CA GLU A 72 -18.53 4.72 5.95
C GLU A 72 -17.80 4.55 4.60
N LEU A 73 -18.33 5.10 3.52
CA LEU A 73 -17.68 5.08 2.21
C LEU A 73 -16.32 5.78 2.25
N THR A 74 -16.23 6.91 2.96
CA THR A 74 -14.97 7.66 3.16
C THR A 74 -13.95 6.83 3.95
N LYS A 75 -14.35 6.15 5.02
CA LYS A 75 -13.46 5.25 5.78
C LYS A 75 -12.99 4.07 4.92
N LEU A 76 -13.91 3.46 4.18
CA LEU A 76 -13.61 2.33 3.32
C LEU A 76 -12.64 2.74 2.21
N ARG A 77 -12.85 3.89 1.56
CA ARG A 77 -11.91 4.43 0.59
C ARG A 77 -10.52 4.62 1.22
N ALA A 78 -10.43 5.29 2.36
CA ALA A 78 -9.16 5.50 3.05
C ALA A 78 -8.42 4.19 3.37
N SER A 79 -9.13 3.10 3.67
CA SER A 79 -8.52 1.78 3.90
C SER A 79 -7.94 1.14 2.63
N ILE A 80 -8.48 1.49 1.46
CA ILE A 80 -8.05 0.94 0.17
C ILE A 80 -6.88 1.74 -0.41
N VAL A 81 -6.94 3.08 -0.34
CA VAL A 81 -5.97 3.97 -1.01
C VAL A 81 -4.82 4.42 -0.10
N CYS A 82 -4.74 3.97 1.14
CA CYS A 82 -3.63 4.31 2.03
C CYS A 82 -2.31 3.62 1.65
N GLU A 83 -1.19 4.25 1.98
CA GLU A 83 0.17 3.76 1.74
C GLU A 83 0.35 2.26 2.05
N PRO A 84 0.00 1.74 3.26
CA PRO A 84 0.21 0.33 3.56
C PRO A 84 -0.55 -0.62 2.65
N THR A 85 -1.77 -0.27 2.26
CA THR A 85 -2.62 -1.09 1.38
C THR A 85 -2.13 -1.03 -0.06
N LEU A 86 -1.77 0.13 -0.57
CA LEU A 86 -1.19 0.28 -1.90
C LEU A 86 0.14 -0.49 -2.00
N ALA A 87 1.01 -0.39 -1.00
CA ALA A 87 2.24 -1.18 -0.94
C ALA A 87 1.98 -2.69 -0.93
N LEU A 88 0.89 -3.15 -0.30
CA LEU A 88 0.48 -4.56 -0.36
C LEU A 88 0.12 -4.96 -1.80
N CYS A 89 -0.65 -4.14 -2.51
CA CYS A 89 -1.04 -4.37 -3.90
C CYS A 89 0.16 -4.48 -4.86
N THR A 90 1.27 -3.81 -4.56
CA THR A 90 2.47 -3.86 -5.41
C THR A 90 3.15 -5.22 -5.44
N LYS A 91 2.88 -6.10 -4.47
CA LYS A 91 3.47 -7.45 -4.40
C LYS A 91 3.01 -8.32 -5.56
N ASP A 92 1.75 -8.20 -5.95
CA ASP A 92 1.16 -9.02 -7.02
C ASP A 92 1.78 -8.73 -8.39
N ILE A 93 2.34 -7.54 -8.56
CA ILE A 93 3.02 -7.11 -9.79
C ILE A 93 4.54 -6.98 -9.63
N ALA A 94 5.08 -7.38 -8.47
CA ALA A 94 6.50 -7.29 -8.13
C ALA A 94 7.12 -5.91 -8.44
N LEU A 95 6.36 -4.80 -8.23
CA LEU A 95 6.73 -3.44 -8.65
C LEU A 95 8.13 -3.03 -8.18
N GLY A 96 8.51 -3.40 -6.95
CA GLY A 96 9.81 -3.07 -6.36
C GLY A 96 11.01 -3.55 -7.19
N GLU A 97 10.87 -4.66 -7.95
CA GLU A 97 11.94 -5.20 -8.79
C GLU A 97 12.22 -4.29 -10.01
N TYR A 98 11.22 -3.52 -10.43
CA TYR A 98 11.30 -2.68 -11.62
C TYR A 98 11.68 -1.23 -11.32
N LEU A 99 11.75 -0.81 -10.05
CA LEU A 99 12.08 0.56 -9.67
C LEU A 99 13.51 0.94 -10.05
N LEU A 100 13.66 2.17 -10.52
CA LEU A 100 14.94 2.83 -10.72
C LEU A 100 15.24 3.68 -9.48
N LEU A 101 16.13 3.17 -8.63
CA LEU A 101 16.56 3.81 -7.39
C LEU A 101 18.01 4.26 -7.48
N GLY A 102 18.37 5.34 -6.81
CA GLY A 102 19.75 5.70 -6.56
C GLY A 102 20.43 4.65 -5.68
N LYS A 103 21.74 4.48 -5.80
CA LYS A 103 22.51 3.43 -5.09
C LYS A 103 22.30 3.47 -3.57
N GLY A 104 22.30 4.65 -2.96
CA GLY A 104 22.08 4.81 -1.53
C GLY A 104 20.71 4.32 -1.10
N GLU A 105 19.67 4.69 -1.84
CA GLU A 105 18.29 4.26 -1.58
C GLU A 105 18.12 2.75 -1.76
N ASP A 106 18.70 2.20 -2.82
CA ASP A 106 18.65 0.76 -3.11
C ASP A 106 19.35 -0.06 -2.02
N GLN A 107 20.53 0.37 -1.56
CA GLN A 107 21.29 -0.29 -0.49
C GLN A 107 20.60 -0.26 0.87
N THR A 108 19.75 0.75 1.13
CA THR A 108 18.98 0.87 2.37
C THR A 108 17.61 0.19 2.32
N GLY A 109 17.37 -0.63 1.30
CA GLY A 109 16.14 -1.41 1.17
C GLY A 109 14.97 -0.65 0.55
N GLY A 110 15.22 0.42 -0.20
CA GLY A 110 14.20 1.27 -0.83
C GLY A 110 13.22 0.51 -1.71
N ARG A 111 13.65 -0.61 -2.35
CA ARG A 111 12.76 -1.47 -3.17
C ARG A 111 11.61 -2.10 -2.39
N GLY A 112 11.75 -2.27 -1.09
CA GLY A 112 10.73 -2.82 -0.20
C GLY A 112 10.05 -1.77 0.67
N ARG A 113 10.43 -0.50 0.56
CA ARG A 113 9.89 0.58 1.39
C ARG A 113 8.47 0.92 0.94
N LYS A 114 7.52 0.87 1.88
CA LYS A 114 6.10 1.03 1.60
C LYS A 114 5.77 2.36 0.91
N SER A 115 6.34 3.46 1.37
CA SER A 115 6.14 4.78 0.75
C SER A 115 6.61 4.83 -0.70
N ILE A 116 7.82 4.32 -0.99
CA ILE A 116 8.34 4.28 -2.37
C ILE A 116 7.48 3.40 -3.28
N LEU A 117 6.96 2.29 -2.74
CA LEU A 117 6.11 1.36 -3.49
C LEU A 117 4.71 1.96 -3.77
N SER A 118 4.09 2.62 -2.78
CA SER A 118 2.79 3.29 -2.97
C SER A 118 2.89 4.43 -3.97
N ASP A 119 3.86 5.31 -3.80
CA ASP A 119 4.10 6.46 -4.70
C ASP A 119 4.35 6.01 -6.15
N ALA A 120 5.14 4.94 -6.31
CA ALA A 120 5.39 4.36 -7.63
C ALA A 120 4.14 3.70 -8.24
N LEU A 121 3.27 3.07 -7.44
CA LEU A 121 2.02 2.50 -7.93
C LEU A 121 1.08 3.60 -8.42
N GLU A 122 0.93 4.68 -7.65
CA GLU A 122 0.18 5.86 -8.07
C GLU A 122 0.78 6.47 -9.35
N ALA A 123 2.10 6.58 -9.43
CA ALA A 123 2.76 7.06 -10.63
C ALA A 123 2.49 6.17 -11.87
N VAL A 124 2.42 4.86 -11.71
CA VAL A 124 2.04 3.92 -12.78
C VAL A 124 0.59 4.17 -13.21
N ILE A 125 -0.32 4.39 -12.27
CA ILE A 125 -1.73 4.77 -12.57
C ILE A 125 -1.78 6.06 -13.38
N GLY A 126 -1.05 7.09 -12.93
CA GLY A 126 -0.95 8.37 -13.65
C GLY A 126 -0.38 8.23 -15.06
N ALA A 127 0.64 7.36 -15.23
CA ALA A 127 1.22 7.05 -16.53
C ALA A 127 0.23 6.34 -17.46
N ILE A 128 -0.50 5.32 -16.98
CA ILE A 128 -1.54 4.61 -17.75
C ILE A 128 -2.66 5.60 -18.15
N TYR A 129 -3.05 6.47 -17.23
CA TYR A 129 -4.07 7.49 -17.52
C TYR A 129 -3.66 8.45 -18.65
N LEU A 130 -2.41 8.92 -18.65
CA LEU A 130 -1.90 9.80 -19.70
C LEU A 130 -1.73 9.09 -21.04
N ASP A 131 -1.32 7.82 -21.03
CA ASP A 131 -1.06 7.04 -22.22
C ASP A 131 -2.34 6.48 -22.87
N GLY A 132 -3.23 5.92 -22.05
CA GLY A 132 -4.40 5.15 -22.50
C GLY A 132 -5.75 5.70 -22.03
N GLY A 133 -5.76 6.78 -21.26
CA GLY A 133 -6.99 7.42 -20.77
C GLY A 133 -7.63 6.71 -19.58
N PHE A 134 -8.78 7.27 -19.17
CA PHE A 134 -9.49 6.89 -17.95
C PHE A 134 -9.91 5.39 -17.93
N ALA A 135 -10.33 4.85 -19.08
CA ALA A 135 -10.80 3.47 -19.14
C ALA A 135 -9.71 2.46 -18.82
N ASN A 136 -8.50 2.65 -19.34
CA ASN A 136 -7.36 1.78 -19.06
C ASN A 136 -6.86 1.90 -17.62
N ALA A 137 -6.82 3.13 -17.06
CA ALA A 137 -6.50 3.34 -15.65
C ALA A 137 -7.53 2.67 -14.74
N LYS A 138 -8.82 2.76 -15.08
CA LYS A 138 -9.91 2.10 -14.36
C LYS A 138 -9.77 0.59 -14.37
N GLU A 139 -9.46 -0.03 -15.51
CA GLU A 139 -9.23 -1.47 -15.62
C GLU A 139 -8.06 -1.91 -14.73
N PHE A 140 -6.94 -1.18 -14.77
CA PHE A 140 -5.78 -1.45 -13.93
C PHE A 140 -6.12 -1.38 -12.44
N ILE A 141 -6.80 -0.31 -12.00
CA ILE A 141 -7.19 -0.11 -10.61
C ILE A 141 -8.16 -1.21 -10.15
N HIS A 142 -9.14 -1.56 -10.95
CA HIS A 142 -10.07 -2.65 -10.64
C HIS A 142 -9.35 -3.99 -10.48
N LYS A 143 -8.38 -4.28 -11.35
CA LYS A 143 -7.66 -5.55 -11.37
C LYS A 143 -6.72 -5.72 -10.17
N TYR A 144 -6.03 -4.68 -9.74
CA TYR A 144 -4.95 -4.78 -8.77
C TYR A 144 -5.25 -4.13 -7.42
N ILE A 145 -6.20 -3.17 -7.37
CA ILE A 145 -6.44 -2.39 -6.15
C ILE A 145 -7.85 -2.64 -5.59
N LEU A 146 -8.88 -2.67 -6.42
CA LEU A 146 -10.27 -2.83 -5.98
C LEU A 146 -10.73 -4.30 -5.87
N THR A 147 -9.80 -5.20 -5.72
CA THR A 147 -10.05 -6.60 -5.39
C THR A 147 -9.90 -6.82 -3.89
N ASP A 148 -10.62 -7.81 -3.34
CA ASP A 148 -10.48 -8.26 -1.95
C ASP A 148 -10.56 -7.12 -0.92
N ILE A 149 -11.62 -6.31 -1.06
CA ILE A 149 -11.83 -5.09 -0.26
C ILE A 149 -11.95 -5.43 1.24
N GLU A 150 -12.60 -6.51 1.58
CA GLU A 150 -12.79 -6.95 2.98
C GLU A 150 -11.45 -7.24 3.65
N HIS A 151 -10.53 -7.90 2.94
CA HIS A 151 -9.19 -8.18 3.44
C HIS A 151 -8.35 -6.89 3.63
N LYS A 152 -8.49 -5.94 2.71
CA LYS A 152 -7.82 -4.63 2.81
C LYS A 152 -8.37 -3.80 3.95
N GLN A 153 -9.67 -3.81 4.14
CA GLN A 153 -10.31 -3.16 5.30
C GLN A 153 -9.84 -3.82 6.61
N LEU A 154 -9.82 -5.15 6.65
CA LEU A 154 -9.28 -5.88 7.80
C LEU A 154 -7.83 -5.51 8.10
N PHE A 155 -7.01 -5.41 7.07
CA PHE A 155 -5.61 -4.97 7.21
C PHE A 155 -5.52 -3.56 7.80
N TYR A 156 -6.35 -2.64 7.34
CA TYR A 156 -6.38 -1.25 7.80
C TYR A 156 -6.93 -1.13 9.24
N ASP A 157 -7.97 -1.88 9.59
CA ASP A 157 -8.66 -1.80 10.88
C ASP A 157 -8.15 -2.83 11.92
N SER A 158 -7.10 -3.57 11.59
CA SER A 158 -6.63 -4.73 12.36
C SER A 158 -6.39 -4.43 13.84
N LYS A 159 -5.85 -3.24 14.16
CA LYS A 159 -5.64 -2.82 15.56
C LYS A 159 -6.96 -2.68 16.33
N THR A 160 -7.97 -2.06 15.73
CA THR A 160 -9.29 -1.87 16.34
C THR A 160 -9.99 -3.21 16.51
N ILE A 161 -9.97 -4.03 15.48
CA ILE A 161 -10.58 -5.38 15.50
C ILE A 161 -9.93 -6.25 16.58
N LEU A 162 -8.59 -6.27 16.65
CA LEU A 162 -7.90 -7.05 17.68
C LEU A 162 -8.23 -6.57 19.09
N GLN A 163 -8.37 -5.25 19.27
CA GLN A 163 -8.75 -4.69 20.57
C GLN A 163 -10.16 -5.12 20.99
N GLU A 164 -11.12 -5.09 20.08
CA GLU A 164 -12.49 -5.54 20.33
C GLU A 164 -12.54 -7.03 20.69
N VAL A 165 -11.82 -7.87 19.94
CA VAL A 165 -11.71 -9.31 20.18
C VAL A 165 -11.16 -9.59 21.58
N VAL A 166 -10.01 -9.01 21.93
CA VAL A 166 -9.33 -9.24 23.21
C VAL A 166 -10.17 -8.72 24.38
N GLN A 167 -10.85 -7.57 24.22
CA GLN A 167 -11.79 -7.06 25.22
C GLN A 167 -13.01 -7.97 25.42
N GLY A 168 -13.50 -8.58 24.34
CA GLY A 168 -14.58 -9.57 24.41
C GLY A 168 -14.21 -10.81 25.23
N GLU A 169 -12.94 -11.19 25.24
CA GLU A 169 -12.38 -12.27 26.06
C GLU A 169 -12.01 -11.84 27.50
N HIS A 170 -12.30 -10.58 27.87
CA HIS A 170 -11.94 -9.98 29.17
C HIS A 170 -10.42 -9.93 29.42
N GLU A 171 -9.62 -9.95 28.37
CA GLU A 171 -8.16 -9.81 28.43
C GLU A 171 -7.73 -8.37 28.11
N GLN A 172 -6.48 -8.05 28.40
CA GLN A 172 -5.90 -6.72 28.13
C GLN A 172 -4.85 -6.81 27.03
N LEU A 173 -5.11 -6.11 25.91
CA LEU A 173 -4.15 -5.93 24.83
C LEU A 173 -3.21 -4.77 25.13
N THR A 174 -1.92 -5.02 24.99
CA THR A 174 -0.89 -3.98 25.09
C THR A 174 0.03 -4.00 23.89
N TYR A 175 0.51 -2.80 23.49
CA TYR A 175 1.50 -2.66 22.41
C TYR A 175 2.82 -2.17 23.02
N VAL A 176 3.87 -2.95 22.86
CA VAL A 176 5.20 -2.67 23.43
C VAL A 176 6.15 -2.29 22.30
N LEU A 177 6.68 -1.07 22.35
CA LEU A 177 7.76 -0.64 21.46
C LEU A 177 9.03 -1.41 21.82
N THR A 178 9.57 -2.18 20.89
CA THR A 178 10.76 -3.01 21.12
C THR A 178 12.01 -2.46 20.44
N ASP A 179 11.84 -1.67 19.38
CA ASP A 179 12.95 -1.02 18.69
C ASP A 179 12.51 0.30 18.04
N GLU A 180 13.43 1.26 18.02
CA GLU A 180 13.30 2.53 17.32
C GLU A 180 14.65 2.81 16.64
N SER A 181 14.68 2.81 15.31
CA SER A 181 15.89 2.93 14.52
C SER A 181 15.71 3.89 13.35
N GLY A 182 16.83 4.33 12.77
CA GLY A 182 16.86 5.26 11.64
C GLY A 182 16.93 6.74 12.02
N PRO A 183 17.27 7.63 11.06
CA PRO A 183 17.34 9.07 11.25
C PRO A 183 15.92 9.67 11.42
N ASP A 184 15.83 10.88 11.98
CA ASP A 184 14.54 11.52 12.31
C ASP A 184 13.56 11.63 11.15
N HIS A 185 14.06 11.82 9.94
CA HIS A 185 13.26 11.89 8.71
C HIS A 185 12.89 10.53 8.11
N ASN A 186 13.39 9.43 8.69
CA ASN A 186 13.12 8.07 8.21
C ASN A 186 13.20 7.06 9.38
N LYS A 187 12.47 7.35 10.46
CA LYS A 187 12.38 6.47 11.63
C LYS A 187 11.62 5.18 11.30
N SER A 188 12.08 4.10 11.88
CA SER A 188 11.40 2.80 11.88
C SER A 188 11.12 2.40 13.32
N PHE A 189 9.90 1.98 13.57
CA PHE A 189 9.43 1.52 14.89
C PHE A 189 9.09 0.04 14.79
N THR A 190 9.57 -0.77 15.73
CA THR A 190 9.14 -2.16 15.86
C THR A 190 8.31 -2.31 17.13
N VAL A 191 7.12 -2.88 16.99
CA VAL A 191 6.14 -3.02 18.06
C VAL A 191 5.74 -4.49 18.19
N ARG A 192 5.53 -4.95 19.42
CA ARG A 192 4.90 -6.24 19.74
C ARG A 192 3.51 -6.02 20.32
N ALA A 193 2.53 -6.77 19.81
CA ALA A 193 1.22 -6.89 20.41
C ALA A 193 1.27 -8.03 21.46
N CYS A 194 0.81 -7.76 22.68
CA CYS A 194 0.89 -8.69 23.81
C CYS A 194 -0.45 -8.79 24.54
N ILE A 195 -0.80 -9.99 24.97
CA ILE A 195 -1.85 -10.25 25.95
C ILE A 195 -1.17 -10.74 27.23
N GLY A 196 -1.15 -9.90 28.29
CA GLY A 196 -0.31 -10.13 29.45
C GLY A 196 1.16 -10.22 29.04
N GLU A 197 1.83 -11.34 29.34
CA GLU A 197 3.24 -11.61 28.96
C GLU A 197 3.38 -12.31 27.60
N ARG A 198 2.28 -12.80 27.02
CA ARG A 198 2.28 -13.54 25.76
C ARG A 198 2.35 -12.60 24.56
N VAL A 199 3.41 -12.67 23.79
CA VAL A 199 3.53 -11.99 22.49
C VAL A 199 2.63 -12.70 21.50
N ILE A 200 1.69 -11.98 20.88
CA ILE A 200 0.73 -12.51 19.90
C ILE A 200 1.01 -12.02 18.47
N GLY A 201 1.74 -10.93 18.32
CA GLY A 201 2.13 -10.41 17.01
C GLY A 201 3.30 -9.43 17.10
N SER A 202 3.92 -9.15 15.97
CA SER A 202 4.98 -8.16 15.83
C SER A 202 4.86 -7.44 14.49
N GLY A 203 5.13 -6.13 14.47
CA GLY A 203 5.05 -5.32 13.27
C GLY A 203 6.05 -4.18 13.27
N THR A 204 6.39 -3.70 12.08
CA THR A 204 7.33 -2.61 11.86
C THR A 204 6.70 -1.55 10.97
N GLY A 205 6.91 -0.26 11.29
CA GLY A 205 6.35 0.84 10.51
C GLY A 205 7.08 2.16 10.73
N HIS A 206 6.87 3.13 9.85
CA HIS A 206 7.44 4.47 9.98
C HIS A 206 6.78 5.35 11.05
N THR A 207 5.66 4.90 11.60
CA THR A 207 5.02 5.48 12.79
C THR A 207 4.68 4.37 13.77
N LYS A 208 4.59 4.70 15.06
CA LYS A 208 4.15 3.73 16.08
C LYS A 208 2.80 3.12 15.74
N LYS A 209 1.85 3.94 15.27
CA LYS A 209 0.52 3.49 14.83
C LYS A 209 0.61 2.47 13.68
N ALA A 210 1.43 2.71 12.68
CA ALA A 210 1.62 1.78 11.56
C ALA A 210 2.25 0.44 12.03
N ALA A 211 3.22 0.48 12.94
CA ALA A 211 3.82 -0.71 13.52
C ALA A 211 2.83 -1.52 14.38
N GLU A 212 1.97 -0.84 15.16
CA GLU A 212 0.91 -1.47 15.95
C GLU A 212 -0.15 -2.15 15.05
N GLN A 213 -0.52 -1.48 13.96
CA GLN A 213 -1.45 -2.01 12.95
C GLN A 213 -0.90 -3.30 12.32
N GLU A 214 0.37 -3.28 11.92
CA GLU A 214 1.03 -4.44 11.33
C GLU A 214 1.23 -5.57 12.35
N ALA A 215 1.46 -5.27 13.63
CA ALA A 215 1.52 -6.26 14.69
C ALA A 215 0.18 -6.94 14.96
N ALA A 216 -0.93 -6.21 14.80
CA ALA A 216 -2.29 -6.72 15.03
C ALA A 216 -2.81 -7.60 13.88
N TYR A 217 -2.41 -7.29 12.64
CA TYR A 217 -3.01 -7.88 11.44
C TYR A 217 -3.00 -9.42 11.36
N PRO A 218 -1.88 -10.14 11.59
CA PRO A 218 -1.86 -11.61 11.50
C PRO A 218 -2.82 -12.27 12.50
N VAL A 219 -2.98 -11.66 13.66
CA VAL A 219 -3.83 -12.18 14.75
C VAL A 219 -5.30 -11.96 14.43
N SER A 220 -5.67 -10.75 14.00
CA SER A 220 -7.03 -10.41 13.58
C SER A 220 -7.50 -11.27 12.40
N TYR A 221 -6.63 -11.48 11.43
CA TYR A 221 -6.91 -12.33 10.27
C TYR A 221 -7.17 -13.79 10.64
N THR A 222 -6.32 -14.35 11.52
CA THR A 222 -6.47 -15.74 11.97
C THR A 222 -7.75 -15.92 12.79
N HIS A 223 -8.07 -14.96 13.65
CA HIS A 223 -9.26 -15.03 14.50
C HIS A 223 -10.56 -14.98 13.68
N LEU A 224 -10.67 -14.07 12.73
CA LEU A 224 -11.86 -13.96 11.87
C LEU A 224 -12.07 -15.20 11.02
N ARG A 225 -11.02 -15.76 10.42
CA ARG A 225 -11.10 -17.01 9.66
C ARG A 225 -11.56 -18.19 10.52
N ALA A 226 -11.10 -18.26 11.76
CA ALA A 226 -11.54 -19.31 12.69
C ALA A 226 -13.05 -19.22 13.01
N HIS A 227 -13.59 -18.01 13.12
CA HIS A 227 -15.02 -17.77 13.34
C HIS A 227 -15.87 -18.10 12.09
N GLU A 228 -15.41 -17.77 10.88
CA GLU A 228 -16.10 -18.11 9.63
C GLU A 228 -16.17 -19.62 9.39
N THR A 229 -15.10 -20.36 9.73
CA THR A 229 -15.07 -21.82 9.62
C THR A 229 -15.90 -22.54 10.69
N ALA A 230 -16.16 -21.91 11.83
CA ALA A 230 -17.00 -22.45 12.89
C ALA A 230 -18.51 -22.16 12.69
N ALA A 231 -18.85 -21.21 11.83
CA ALA A 231 -20.23 -20.79 11.52
C ALA A 231 -20.83 -21.51 10.29
N ASN A 232 -20.04 -22.26 9.55
CA ASN A 232 -20.42 -23.12 8.43
C ASN A 232 -20.33 -24.60 8.83
#